data_10f4e6dc9097797fd11db95dc74abbd3
#
_entry.id   10f4e6dc9097797fd11db95dc74abbd3
#
_cell.length_a   1.000
_cell.length_b   1.000
_cell.length_c   1.000
_cell.angle_alpha   90.00
_cell.angle_beta   90.00
_cell.angle_gamma   90.00
#
_symmetry.space_group_name_H-M   'P 1'
#
loop_
_entity.id
_entity.type
_entity.pdbx_description
1 polymer ?
#
loop_
_entity_poly.entity_id
_entity_poly.type
_entity_poly.pdbx_seq_one_letter_code
_entity_poly.pdbx_strand_id
1 'polypeptide(L)'
;MGTTLVSLFIDRDYKLAYWAHAGDSRLYLFRRGWLYHVTTDHSLVQQMKDAGHQTDDINSNLLYRALGMASDGAEASYSDVVPVEDGDAFLLCTDGFWHGVGEEQMKSSLQMVNTPQEWLTLMNQYLQRNNDGDQASQDNYSAVAVWMGSPEEATLLHSLADAAQFFPLRD
;
A
#
# COMPACT_ATOMS: atom_id res chain seq x y z
N MET A 1 21.70 -0.60 15.28
CA MET A 1 21.32 0.08 14.00
C MET A 1 20.26 -0.81 13.36
N GLY A 2 19.09 -0.29 13.03
CA GLY A 2 17.98 -1.03 12.44
C GLY A 2 17.57 -0.42 11.12
N THR A 3 16.85 -1.19 10.29
CA THR A 3 16.22 -0.72 9.07
C THR A 3 14.86 -1.38 8.89
N THR A 4 13.93 -0.71 8.21
CA THR A 4 12.67 -1.30 7.77
C THR A 4 12.88 -2.09 6.48
N LEU A 5 12.01 -3.03 6.21
CA LEU A 5 11.96 -3.80 4.96
C LEU A 5 10.51 -4.07 4.59
N VAL A 6 10.19 -3.91 3.32
CA VAL A 6 9.00 -4.50 2.69
C VAL A 6 9.41 -5.18 1.40
N SER A 7 8.93 -6.38 1.16
CA SER A 7 9.26 -7.18 -0.03
C SER A 7 8.01 -7.84 -0.59
N LEU A 8 7.93 -7.93 -1.90
CA LEU A 8 6.87 -8.59 -2.65
C LEU A 8 7.48 -9.66 -3.56
N PHE A 9 6.95 -10.86 -3.52
CA PHE A 9 7.28 -11.96 -4.42
C PHE A 9 6.05 -12.30 -5.25
N ILE A 10 6.23 -12.37 -6.57
CA ILE A 10 5.18 -12.75 -7.52
C ILE A 10 5.67 -13.93 -8.34
N ASP A 11 4.98 -15.06 -8.20
CA ASP A 11 5.14 -16.20 -9.09
C ASP A 11 4.19 -15.98 -10.30
N ARG A 12 4.78 -15.72 -11.46
CA ARG A 12 4.03 -15.42 -12.68
C ARG A 12 3.41 -16.65 -13.33
N ASP A 13 4.01 -17.82 -13.12
CA ASP A 13 3.56 -19.08 -13.73
C ASP A 13 2.32 -19.60 -12.99
N TYR A 14 2.35 -19.54 -11.66
CA TYR A 14 1.23 -19.95 -10.82
C TYR A 14 0.27 -18.81 -10.47
N LYS A 15 0.57 -17.57 -10.87
CA LYS A 15 -0.22 -16.37 -10.53
C LYS A 15 -0.45 -16.24 -9.03
N LEU A 16 0.62 -16.33 -8.27
CA LEU A 16 0.59 -16.22 -6.81
C LEU A 16 1.49 -15.07 -6.35
N ALA A 17 1.09 -14.39 -5.29
CA ALA A 17 1.90 -13.39 -4.62
C ALA A 17 1.97 -13.67 -3.12
N TYR A 18 3.09 -13.29 -2.50
CA TYR A 18 3.25 -13.22 -1.06
C TYR A 18 4.26 -12.10 -0.73
N TRP A 19 4.19 -11.60 0.47
CA TRP A 19 5.05 -10.52 0.92
C TRP A 19 5.53 -10.73 2.34
N ALA A 20 6.61 -10.02 2.67
CA ALA A 20 7.13 -9.94 4.01
C ALA A 20 7.49 -8.49 4.33
N HIS A 21 7.34 -8.09 5.60
CA HIS A 21 7.75 -6.77 6.05
C HIS A 21 8.28 -6.81 7.48
N ALA A 22 9.11 -5.82 7.81
CA ALA A 22 9.58 -5.52 9.16
C ALA A 22 9.68 -4.00 9.30
N GLY A 23 8.97 -3.43 10.25
CA GLY A 23 8.88 -1.99 10.46
C GLY A 23 7.56 -1.40 9.96
N ASP A 24 7.61 -0.16 9.49
CA ASP A 24 6.49 0.67 9.06
C ASP A 24 6.51 1.04 7.57
N SER A 25 7.45 0.49 6.81
CA SER A 25 7.33 0.46 5.34
C SER A 25 6.17 -0.45 4.96
N ARG A 26 5.29 0.03 4.09
CA ARG A 26 4.02 -0.62 3.79
C ARG A 26 3.97 -1.20 2.40
N LEU A 27 3.20 -2.29 2.26
CA LEU A 27 2.68 -2.79 0.99
C LEU A 27 1.17 -2.56 0.98
N TYR A 28 0.71 -1.95 -0.09
CA TYR A 28 -0.70 -1.81 -0.43
C TYR A 28 -1.00 -2.70 -1.63
N LEU A 29 -2.12 -3.42 -1.58
CA LEU A 29 -2.69 -4.14 -2.72
C LEU A 29 -4.03 -3.51 -3.04
N PHE A 30 -4.15 -2.97 -4.24
CA PHE A 30 -5.42 -2.52 -4.82
C PHE A 30 -5.90 -3.57 -5.81
N ARG A 31 -7.16 -3.96 -5.67
CA ARG A 31 -7.83 -4.90 -6.56
C ARG A 31 -9.11 -4.27 -7.07
N ARG A 32 -9.28 -4.28 -8.37
CA ARG A 32 -10.46 -3.68 -9.02
C ARG A 32 -10.66 -2.20 -8.64
N GLY A 33 -9.56 -1.47 -8.47
CA GLY A 33 -9.56 -0.06 -8.08
C GLY A 33 -9.89 0.22 -6.61
N TRP A 34 -10.02 -0.81 -5.76
CA TRP A 34 -10.27 -0.67 -4.33
C TRP A 34 -9.08 -1.16 -3.51
N LEU A 35 -8.86 -0.53 -2.36
CA LEU A 35 -7.88 -1.04 -1.41
C LEU A 35 -8.35 -2.41 -0.89
N TYR A 36 -7.61 -3.44 -1.24
CA TYR A 36 -7.88 -4.83 -0.83
C TYR A 36 -7.11 -5.22 0.41
N HIS A 37 -5.86 -4.79 0.52
CA HIS A 37 -4.99 -5.09 1.65
C HIS A 37 -3.94 -3.99 1.86
N VAL A 38 -3.58 -3.78 3.13
CA VAL A 38 -2.41 -3.00 3.54
C VAL A 38 -1.73 -3.72 4.71
N THR A 39 -0.39 -3.70 4.72
CA THR A 39 0.38 -4.28 5.83
C THR A 39 0.18 -3.48 7.12
N THR A 40 0.21 -4.16 8.26
CA THR A 40 0.10 -3.54 9.59
C THR A 40 1.47 -3.16 10.10
N ASP A 41 1.67 -1.91 10.48
CA ASP A 41 2.95 -1.41 10.95
C ASP A 41 3.43 -2.09 12.24
N HIS A 42 4.72 -2.33 12.33
CA HIS A 42 5.37 -2.78 13.55
C HIS A 42 5.80 -1.58 14.42
N SER A 43 4.87 -0.64 14.64
CA SER A 43 5.07 0.55 15.46
C SER A 43 4.34 0.44 16.80
N LEU A 44 4.88 1.10 17.83
CA LEU A 44 4.24 1.15 19.16
C LEU A 44 2.86 1.79 19.08
N VAL A 45 2.70 2.81 18.23
CA VAL A 45 1.42 3.48 17.97
C VAL A 45 0.39 2.50 17.43
N GLN A 46 0.76 1.65 16.47
CA GLN A 46 -0.15 0.65 15.93
C GLN A 46 -0.54 -0.39 16.98
N GLN A 47 0.43 -0.89 17.75
CA GLN A 47 0.16 -1.83 18.84
C GLN A 47 -0.81 -1.26 19.88
N MET A 48 -0.68 0.02 20.20
CA MET A 48 -1.59 0.68 21.15
C MET A 48 -2.98 0.92 20.57
N LYS A 49 -3.09 1.27 19.28
CA LYS A 49 -4.38 1.35 18.57
C LYS A 49 -5.11 0.00 18.60
N ASP A 50 -4.41 -1.07 18.30
CA ASP A 50 -4.96 -2.44 18.31
C ASP A 50 -5.44 -2.86 19.71
N ALA A 51 -4.78 -2.33 20.76
CA ALA A 51 -5.19 -2.51 22.17
C ALA A 51 -6.30 -1.55 22.62
N GLY A 52 -6.78 -0.65 21.74
CA GLY A 52 -7.86 0.29 22.06
C GLY A 52 -7.43 1.51 22.88
N HIS A 53 -6.14 1.83 22.91
CA HIS A 53 -5.63 3.01 23.62
C HIS A 53 -5.57 4.25 22.73
N GLN A 54 -5.70 5.44 23.35
CA GLN A 54 -5.45 6.71 22.67
C GLN A 54 -3.95 6.89 22.42
N THR A 55 -3.60 7.45 21.25
CA THR A 55 -2.21 7.52 20.77
C THR A 55 -1.74 8.93 20.43
N ASP A 56 -2.50 9.95 20.81
CA ASP A 56 -2.28 11.36 20.41
C ASP A 56 -0.93 11.94 20.86
N ASP A 57 -0.35 11.40 21.96
CA ASP A 57 0.90 11.87 22.54
C ASP A 57 2.11 10.93 22.25
N ILE A 58 1.95 9.94 21.37
CA ILE A 58 2.99 8.93 21.13
C ILE A 58 3.73 9.22 19.84
N ASN A 59 5.07 9.18 19.92
CA ASN A 59 5.92 9.31 18.73
C ASN A 59 5.65 8.14 17.75
N SER A 60 5.16 8.47 16.57
CA SER A 60 4.82 7.50 15.51
C SER A 60 6.01 6.68 15.01
N ASN A 61 7.23 7.20 15.17
CA ASN A 61 8.47 6.59 14.66
C ASN A 61 9.06 5.54 15.63
N LEU A 62 8.37 5.21 16.73
CA LEU A 62 8.82 4.17 17.66
C LEU A 62 8.43 2.79 17.14
N LEU A 63 9.40 2.11 16.52
CA LEU A 63 9.23 0.74 16.03
C LEU A 63 9.56 -0.27 17.14
N TYR A 64 8.77 -1.32 17.26
CA TYR A 64 9.08 -2.48 18.08
C TYR A 64 9.69 -3.64 17.29
N ARG A 65 9.61 -3.60 15.93
CA ARG A 65 10.26 -4.55 15.02
C ARG A 65 10.92 -3.82 13.88
N ALA A 66 12.20 -4.12 13.64
CA ALA A 66 12.96 -3.72 12.48
C ALA A 66 14.14 -4.68 12.28
N LEU A 67 14.65 -4.81 11.08
CA LEU A 67 15.83 -5.61 10.81
C LEU A 67 17.05 -5.01 11.53
N GLY A 68 17.84 -5.88 12.20
CA GLY A 68 19.02 -5.47 12.94
C GLY A 68 18.76 -5.03 14.38
N MET A 69 17.53 -5.15 14.89
CA MET A 69 17.24 -5.04 16.32
C MET A 69 17.74 -6.28 17.06
N ALA A 70 18.16 -6.12 18.32
CA ALA A 70 18.69 -7.22 19.11
C ALA A 70 17.56 -8.19 19.53
N SER A 71 17.81 -9.48 19.39
CA SER A 71 17.00 -10.62 19.85
C SER A 71 15.54 -10.65 19.36
N ASP A 72 14.57 -10.30 20.17
CA ASP A 72 13.15 -10.62 19.94
C ASP A 72 12.44 -9.67 18.98
N GLY A 73 13.07 -8.58 18.56
CA GLY A 73 12.50 -7.58 17.62
C GLY A 73 12.90 -7.75 16.15
N ALA A 74 13.64 -8.80 15.81
CA ALA A 74 14.16 -9.00 14.44
C ALA A 74 13.23 -9.82 13.52
N GLU A 75 12.05 -10.23 14.01
CA GLU A 75 11.12 -11.05 13.22
C GLU A 75 10.35 -10.22 12.20
N ALA A 76 10.35 -10.70 10.95
CA ALA A 76 9.48 -10.18 9.90
C ALA A 76 8.07 -10.81 10.01
N SER A 77 7.06 -10.07 9.59
CA SER A 77 5.74 -10.62 9.33
C SER A 77 5.64 -11.10 7.87
N TYR A 78 4.95 -12.21 7.66
CA TYR A 78 4.75 -12.83 6.36
C TYR A 78 3.27 -12.89 6.06
N SER A 79 2.89 -12.64 4.81
CA SER A 79 1.53 -12.86 4.36
C SER A 79 1.26 -14.35 4.09
N ASP A 80 -0.02 -14.70 4.04
CA ASP A 80 -0.43 -15.90 3.30
C ASP A 80 -0.16 -15.72 1.81
N VAL A 81 -0.17 -16.82 1.07
CA VAL A 81 -0.10 -16.81 -0.39
C VAL A 81 -1.44 -16.35 -0.95
N VAL A 82 -1.42 -15.34 -1.80
CA VAL A 82 -2.61 -14.72 -2.39
C VAL A 82 -2.61 -14.94 -3.90
N PRO A 83 -3.70 -15.47 -4.50
CA PRO A 83 -3.84 -15.50 -5.95
C PRO A 83 -3.81 -14.07 -6.53
N VAL A 84 -3.04 -13.88 -7.59
CA VAL A 84 -2.96 -12.61 -8.31
C VAL A 84 -4.02 -12.57 -9.40
N GLU A 85 -4.76 -11.48 -9.48
CA GLU A 85 -5.77 -11.22 -10.50
C GLU A 85 -5.30 -10.16 -11.50
N ASP A 86 -5.83 -10.19 -12.72
CA ASP A 86 -5.62 -9.10 -13.66
C ASP A 86 -6.28 -7.83 -13.09
N GLY A 87 -5.55 -6.73 -13.12
CA GLY A 87 -5.95 -5.47 -12.49
C GLY A 87 -5.46 -5.28 -11.06
N ASP A 88 -4.73 -6.24 -10.48
CA ASP A 88 -4.05 -6.02 -9.21
C ASP A 88 -2.94 -4.99 -9.36
N ALA A 89 -2.91 -4.02 -8.45
CA ALA A 89 -1.86 -3.02 -8.34
C ALA A 89 -1.24 -3.06 -6.94
N PHE A 90 0.05 -3.30 -6.90
CA PHE A 90 0.82 -3.28 -5.65
C PHE A 90 1.62 -1.98 -5.56
N LEU A 91 1.65 -1.40 -4.37
CA LEU A 91 2.50 -0.26 -4.03
C LEU A 91 3.29 -0.61 -2.78
N LEU A 92 4.62 -0.57 -2.88
CA LEU A 92 5.52 -0.69 -1.74
C LEU A 92 6.12 0.68 -1.48
N CYS A 93 6.08 1.16 -0.25
CA CYS A 93 6.61 2.49 0.06
C CYS A 93 7.08 2.62 1.51
N THR A 94 7.96 3.60 1.72
CA THR A 94 8.43 4.02 3.04
C THR A 94 7.43 4.97 3.70
N ASP A 95 7.60 5.20 5.00
CA ASP A 95 6.77 6.08 5.83
C ASP A 95 6.70 7.51 5.31
N GLY A 96 7.82 8.11 4.86
CA GLY A 96 7.82 9.43 4.24
C GLY A 96 6.93 9.55 3.00
N PHE A 97 6.61 8.44 2.33
CA PHE A 97 5.67 8.44 1.21
C PHE A 97 4.22 8.36 1.68
N TRP A 98 3.85 7.36 2.49
CA TRP A 98 2.47 7.15 2.87
C TRP A 98 1.94 8.16 3.90
N HIS A 99 2.82 8.86 4.64
CA HIS A 99 2.42 10.03 5.43
C HIS A 99 1.98 11.21 4.56
N GLY A 100 2.61 11.38 3.40
CA GLY A 100 2.32 12.49 2.49
C GLY A 100 1.25 12.20 1.44
N VAL A 101 0.93 10.91 1.17
CA VAL A 101 -0.10 10.50 0.21
C VAL A 101 -1.09 9.57 0.90
N GLY A 102 -2.30 10.05 1.12
CA GLY A 102 -3.36 9.27 1.75
C GLY A 102 -3.92 8.16 0.85
N GLU A 103 -4.54 7.14 1.45
CA GLU A 103 -5.09 5.97 0.73
C GLU A 103 -6.12 6.36 -0.33
N GLU A 104 -6.98 7.36 -0.06
CA GLU A 104 -7.96 7.85 -1.03
C GLU A 104 -7.29 8.55 -2.22
N GLN A 105 -6.15 9.22 -2.02
CA GLN A 105 -5.36 9.80 -3.11
C GLN A 105 -4.66 8.71 -3.94
N MET A 106 -4.14 7.67 -3.29
CA MET A 106 -3.56 6.50 -3.97
C MET A 106 -4.61 5.83 -4.86
N LYS A 107 -5.80 5.57 -4.33
CA LYS A 107 -6.93 4.95 -5.02
C LYS A 107 -7.43 5.81 -6.18
N SER A 108 -7.71 7.10 -5.94
CA SER A 108 -8.22 7.98 -6.98
C SER A 108 -7.19 8.18 -8.12
N SER A 109 -5.91 8.30 -7.79
CA SER A 109 -4.85 8.41 -8.80
C SER A 109 -4.71 7.14 -9.64
N LEU A 110 -4.91 5.95 -9.05
CA LEU A 110 -4.88 4.68 -9.77
C LEU A 110 -5.93 4.63 -10.91
N GLN A 111 -7.08 5.24 -10.69
CA GLN A 111 -8.19 5.29 -11.66
C GLN A 111 -7.99 6.34 -12.78
N MET A 112 -6.99 7.21 -12.65
CA MET A 112 -6.75 8.33 -13.57
C MET A 112 -5.59 8.09 -14.54
N VAL A 113 -4.89 6.96 -14.43
CA VAL A 113 -3.63 6.69 -15.13
C VAL A 113 -3.63 5.29 -15.74
N ASN A 114 -2.82 5.12 -16.80
CA ASN A 114 -2.79 3.87 -17.57
C ASN A 114 -1.50 3.05 -17.35
N THR A 115 -0.54 3.57 -16.60
CA THR A 115 0.73 2.90 -16.34
C THR A 115 1.17 3.07 -14.88
N PRO A 116 1.93 2.11 -14.32
CA PRO A 116 2.48 2.26 -12.97
C PRO A 116 3.39 3.48 -12.86
N GLN A 117 4.06 3.88 -13.93
CA GLN A 117 4.92 5.06 -13.95
C GLN A 117 4.13 6.37 -13.82
N GLU A 118 2.99 6.48 -14.53
CA GLU A 118 2.08 7.62 -14.40
C GLU A 118 1.48 7.68 -13.00
N TRP A 119 1.13 6.52 -12.43
CA TRP A 119 0.60 6.41 -11.07
C TRP A 119 1.59 6.97 -10.04
N LEU A 120 2.85 6.52 -10.08
CA LEU A 120 3.90 7.05 -9.20
C LEU A 120 4.11 8.55 -9.42
N THR A 121 4.08 9.01 -10.67
CA THR A 121 4.25 10.43 -11.01
C THR A 121 3.14 11.29 -10.42
N LEU A 122 1.89 10.85 -10.54
CA LEU A 122 0.74 11.58 -10.01
C LEU A 122 0.73 11.59 -8.48
N MET A 123 1.03 10.46 -7.84
CA MET A 123 1.16 10.39 -6.38
C MET A 123 2.29 11.29 -5.87
N ASN A 124 3.42 11.35 -6.59
CA ASN A 124 4.52 12.25 -6.24
C ASN A 124 4.11 13.73 -6.31
N GLN A 125 3.25 14.11 -7.27
CA GLN A 125 2.69 15.47 -7.33
C GLN A 125 1.81 15.79 -6.11
N TYR A 126 1.01 14.83 -5.64
CA TYR A 126 0.23 15.00 -4.40
C TYR A 126 1.14 15.18 -3.20
N LEU A 127 2.17 14.35 -3.07
CA LEU A 127 3.15 14.43 -1.99
C LEU A 127 3.83 15.81 -1.96
N GLN A 128 4.28 16.31 -3.10
CA GLN A 128 4.90 17.64 -3.18
C GLN A 128 3.92 18.75 -2.76
N ARG A 129 2.67 18.72 -3.23
CA ARG A 129 1.65 19.71 -2.87
C ARG A 129 1.29 19.70 -1.38
N ASN A 130 1.22 18.52 -0.79
CA ASN A 130 0.90 18.37 0.63
C ASN A 130 2.04 18.86 1.53
N ASN A 131 3.28 18.80 1.03
CA ASN A 131 4.47 19.23 1.75
C ASN A 131 4.86 20.72 1.52
N ASP A 132 4.27 21.42 0.54
CA ASP A 132 4.59 22.82 0.22
C ASP A 132 4.32 23.82 1.38
N GLY A 133 3.66 23.37 2.45
CA GLY A 133 3.39 24.19 3.65
C GLY A 133 4.44 24.07 4.77
N ASP A 134 5.28 23.04 4.77
CA ASP A 134 6.17 22.74 5.89
C ASP A 134 7.53 22.20 5.40
N GLN A 135 8.40 23.11 4.93
CA GLN A 135 9.74 22.75 4.43
C GLN A 135 10.68 22.13 5.48
N ALA A 136 10.27 22.09 6.75
CA ALA A 136 11.13 21.65 7.86
C ALA A 136 11.02 20.13 8.16
N SER A 137 10.07 19.38 7.59
CA SER A 137 9.81 17.99 7.96
C SER A 137 9.68 17.00 6.80
N GLN A 138 10.24 17.32 5.64
CA GLN A 138 10.20 16.36 4.53
C GLN A 138 11.17 15.20 4.80
N ASP A 139 10.61 14.05 5.19
CA ASP A 139 11.36 12.80 5.30
C ASP A 139 11.72 12.24 3.92
N ASN A 140 12.80 11.47 3.85
CA ASN A 140 13.15 10.74 2.64
C ASN A 140 12.06 9.72 2.32
N TYR A 141 11.70 9.61 1.06
CA TYR A 141 10.67 8.67 0.62
C TYR A 141 11.09 7.84 -0.58
N SER A 142 10.56 6.65 -0.63
CA SER A 142 10.72 5.74 -1.76
C SER A 142 9.41 5.01 -2.02
N ALA A 143 9.12 4.74 -3.29
CA ALA A 143 7.96 3.95 -3.68
C ALA A 143 8.24 3.10 -4.92
N VAL A 144 7.67 1.90 -4.95
CA VAL A 144 7.71 0.97 -6.09
C VAL A 144 6.29 0.53 -6.39
N ALA A 145 5.86 0.66 -7.65
CA ALA A 145 4.55 0.20 -8.12
C ALA A 145 4.71 -0.99 -9.07
N VAL A 146 3.84 -2.00 -8.89
CA VAL A 146 3.77 -3.19 -9.75
C VAL A 146 2.32 -3.43 -10.14
N TRP A 147 2.04 -3.56 -11.43
CA TRP A 147 0.71 -3.85 -11.95
C TRP A 147 0.66 -5.24 -12.59
N MET A 148 -0.47 -5.91 -12.39
CA MET A 148 -0.80 -7.16 -13.06
C MET A 148 -1.92 -6.86 -14.07
N GLY A 149 -1.56 -6.81 -15.36
CA GLY A 149 -2.49 -6.32 -16.39
C GLY A 149 -2.74 -4.81 -16.28
N SER A 150 -3.95 -4.36 -16.60
CA SER A 150 -4.39 -2.96 -16.48
C SER A 150 -5.45 -2.83 -15.39
N PRO A 151 -5.16 -2.17 -14.25
CA PRO A 151 -6.13 -1.97 -13.18
C PRO A 151 -7.38 -1.19 -13.62
N GLU A 152 -7.22 -0.22 -14.54
CA GLU A 152 -8.32 0.58 -15.07
C GLU A 152 -9.28 -0.28 -15.89
N GLU A 153 -8.77 -1.08 -16.83
CA GLU A 153 -9.58 -1.96 -17.66
C GLU A 153 -10.33 -2.99 -16.82
N ALA A 154 -9.67 -3.61 -15.86
CA ALA A 154 -10.30 -4.58 -14.96
C ALA A 154 -11.41 -3.94 -14.10
N THR A 155 -11.18 -2.72 -13.61
CA THR A 155 -12.18 -1.96 -12.83
C THR A 155 -13.38 -1.60 -13.67
N LEU A 156 -13.16 -1.14 -14.90
CA LEU A 156 -14.24 -0.79 -15.84
C LEU A 156 -15.10 -2.00 -16.22
N LEU A 157 -14.46 -3.11 -16.58
CA LEU A 157 -15.15 -4.36 -16.95
C LEU A 157 -15.99 -4.89 -15.78
N HIS A 158 -15.47 -4.77 -14.56
CA HIS A 158 -16.18 -5.22 -13.37
C HIS A 158 -17.39 -4.35 -13.07
N SER A 159 -17.26 -3.03 -13.17
CA SER A 159 -18.37 -2.09 -13.02
C SER A 159 -19.48 -2.34 -14.02
N LEU A 160 -19.12 -2.67 -15.28
CA LEU A 160 -20.09 -3.02 -16.32
C LEU A 160 -20.79 -4.35 -16.04
N ALA A 161 -20.05 -5.35 -15.54
CA ALA A 161 -20.63 -6.64 -15.18
C ALA A 161 -21.61 -6.50 -14.00
N ASP A 162 -21.28 -5.70 -12.99
CA ASP A 162 -22.16 -5.42 -11.86
C ASP A 162 -23.40 -4.64 -12.30
N ALA A 163 -23.27 -3.65 -13.20
CA ALA A 163 -24.38 -2.92 -13.76
C ALA A 163 -25.34 -3.84 -14.55
N ALA A 164 -24.81 -4.81 -15.29
CA ALA A 164 -25.61 -5.79 -16.04
C ALA A 164 -26.44 -6.71 -15.13
N GLN A 165 -25.98 -6.98 -13.92
CA GLN A 165 -26.74 -7.74 -12.92
C GLN A 165 -27.95 -6.97 -12.34
N PHE A 166 -27.82 -5.62 -12.26
CA PHE A 166 -28.91 -4.76 -11.78
C PHE A 166 -29.98 -4.46 -12.86
N PHE A 167 -29.64 -4.60 -14.14
CA PHE A 167 -30.53 -4.37 -15.26
C PHE A 167 -30.63 -5.64 -16.13
N PRO A 168 -31.30 -6.71 -15.64
CA PRO A 168 -31.51 -7.86 -16.49
C PRO A 168 -32.35 -7.43 -17.71
N LEU A 169 -31.88 -7.81 -18.90
CA LEU A 169 -32.64 -7.62 -20.14
C LEU A 169 -34.01 -8.25 -19.94
N ARG A 170 -35.07 -7.45 -20.00
CA ARG A 170 -36.43 -7.95 -20.07
C ARG A 170 -36.66 -8.46 -21.50
N ASP A 171 -36.90 -9.76 -21.63
CA ASP A 171 -37.42 -10.37 -22.85
C ASP A 171 -38.80 -9.80 -23.23
#